data_ecec4760c871cbfb885c54ff17f2811f
#
_entry.id   ecec4760c871cbfb885c54ff17f2811f
#
_cell.length_a   1.000
_cell.length_b   1.000
_cell.length_c   1.000
_cell.angle_alpha   90.00
_cell.angle_beta   90.00
_cell.angle_gamma   90.00
#
_symmetry.space_group_name_H-M   'P 1'
#
loop_
_entity.id
_entity.type
_entity.pdbx_description
1 polymer ?
#
loop_
_entity_poly.entity_id
_entity_poly.type
_entity_poly.pdbx_seq_one_letter_code
_entity_poly.pdbx_strand_id
1 'polypeptide(L)'
;MFDTVTELLEKIRLGEDALLELKEVRFAGRRISSPRRNSLADELASFANTRGGVCVLGVDDKTRKIIGIPLERLDAVENFVRELCVDSIEPPLTPHIERLFLPVTAGGDRVPVIRVDVGRSLFVHQSPGGYMHRVGSAKRAMRPDYLARLFQQRSQARMICFDEQIVADASLDDLVPELWQRFASPRSRDGREDLLMKLAMARQDEDGFIRPTVTGVLFACYDARKWLPNAFIQAVTYRGSTAVPDPKTAYQLDAADITGPLDKQILDACHFVRKNMKVAAFKNEGRRDLPQFDMKAVFEAVVNAVAHRDYSVYGSKIRLKMFADRLEIYSPGTIVNTMTIESLPFRQAVRNEAITSLLARCPVGEGEEMYAPHRDFLMDKRGEGVPIILEESLKLSGRKPEYRLIDDAELLLTIWASDPEQKKLKYEVYE
;
A
#
# COMPACT_ATOMS: atom_id res chain seq x y z
N MET A 1 -10.66 12.54 8.93
CA MET A 1 -10.57 12.77 7.46
C MET A 1 -10.70 14.26 7.13
N PHE A 2 -11.58 15.00 7.76
CA PHE A 2 -11.53 16.46 7.83
C PHE A 2 -11.35 16.79 9.30
N ASP A 3 -10.16 17.29 9.66
CA ASP A 3 -9.77 17.39 11.07
C ASP A 3 -10.32 18.66 11.73
N THR A 4 -10.78 19.61 10.94
CA THR A 4 -11.38 20.86 11.44
C THR A 4 -12.74 21.14 10.79
N VAL A 5 -13.58 21.89 11.55
CA VAL A 5 -14.86 22.41 11.03
C VAL A 5 -14.66 23.33 9.82
N THR A 6 -13.55 24.03 9.78
CA THR A 6 -13.21 24.94 8.66
C THR A 6 -12.99 24.16 7.37
N GLU A 7 -12.19 23.09 7.43
CA GLU A 7 -11.98 22.21 6.27
C GLU A 7 -13.29 21.55 5.79
N LEU A 8 -14.13 21.11 6.72
CA LEU A 8 -15.43 20.56 6.38
C LEU A 8 -16.31 21.59 5.67
N LEU A 9 -16.36 22.83 6.13
CA LEU A 9 -17.12 23.91 5.49
C LEU A 9 -16.62 24.24 4.09
N GLU A 10 -15.30 24.27 3.89
CA GLU A 10 -14.70 24.47 2.57
C GLU A 10 -15.09 23.32 1.61
N LYS A 11 -15.04 22.08 2.10
CA LYS A 11 -15.43 20.91 1.33
C LYS A 11 -16.92 20.91 0.97
N ILE A 12 -17.81 21.26 1.91
CA ILE A 12 -19.25 21.41 1.64
C ILE A 12 -19.49 22.44 0.53
N ARG A 13 -18.74 23.55 0.50
CA ARG A 13 -18.84 24.56 -0.57
C ARG A 13 -18.43 24.03 -1.93
N LEU A 14 -17.44 23.15 -1.99
CA LEU A 14 -16.99 22.49 -3.22
C LEU A 14 -18.02 21.46 -3.71
N GLY A 15 -18.79 20.84 -2.79
CA GLY A 15 -19.79 19.81 -3.06
C GLY A 15 -19.27 18.41 -2.88
N GLU A 16 -20.10 17.42 -3.27
CA GLU A 16 -19.81 16.01 -3.11
C GLU A 16 -18.62 15.57 -3.97
N ASP A 17 -17.80 14.69 -3.41
CA ASP A 17 -16.67 14.07 -4.10
C ASP A 17 -16.51 12.58 -3.68
N ALA A 18 -15.34 12.00 -3.91
CA ALA A 18 -15.07 10.62 -3.51
C ALA A 18 -15.06 10.39 -1.99
N LEU A 19 -14.94 11.45 -1.19
CA LEU A 19 -14.78 11.40 0.26
C LEU A 19 -15.89 12.13 1.02
N LEU A 20 -16.76 12.87 0.34
CA LEU A 20 -17.84 13.65 0.96
C LEU A 20 -19.18 13.36 0.30
N GLU A 21 -20.18 13.12 1.13
CA GLU A 21 -21.60 12.98 0.76
C GLU A 21 -22.44 13.94 1.59
N LEU A 22 -23.40 14.62 0.96
CA LEU A 22 -24.28 15.59 1.59
C LEU A 22 -25.72 15.09 1.49
N LYS A 23 -26.47 15.13 2.59
CA LYS A 23 -27.88 14.71 2.59
C LYS A 23 -28.74 15.65 3.40
N GLU A 24 -29.79 16.14 2.75
CA GLU A 24 -30.88 16.82 3.45
C GLU A 24 -31.72 15.80 4.22
N VAL A 25 -32.05 16.13 5.48
CA VAL A 25 -32.94 15.31 6.29
C VAL A 25 -34.36 15.89 6.27
N ARG A 26 -35.28 15.11 5.76
CA ARG A 26 -36.71 15.49 5.71
C ARG A 26 -37.53 14.53 6.56
N PHE A 27 -38.60 15.05 7.14
CA PHE A 27 -39.49 14.30 8.00
C PHE A 27 -40.93 14.26 7.44
N ALA A 28 -41.59 13.10 7.56
CA ALA A 28 -43.03 12.93 7.37
C ALA A 28 -43.62 12.57 8.73
N GLY A 29 -44.12 13.56 9.44
CA GLY A 29 -44.52 13.44 10.84
C GLY A 29 -43.35 13.09 11.75
N ARG A 30 -43.37 11.92 12.38
CA ARG A 30 -42.27 11.44 13.24
C ARG A 30 -41.19 10.63 12.48
N ARG A 31 -41.45 10.22 11.24
CA ARG A 31 -40.56 9.36 10.47
C ARG A 31 -39.62 10.18 9.58
N ILE A 32 -38.38 9.71 9.38
CA ILE A 32 -37.45 10.25 8.41
C ILE A 32 -37.90 9.78 7.02
N SER A 33 -38.20 10.72 6.13
CA SER A 33 -38.62 10.46 4.75
C SER A 33 -37.46 10.59 3.74
N SER A 34 -36.45 11.36 4.07
CA SER A 34 -35.20 11.51 3.30
C SER A 34 -34.02 11.67 4.28
N PRO A 35 -32.85 11.05 4.03
CA PRO A 35 -32.58 10.09 2.96
C PRO A 35 -33.35 8.76 3.15
N ARG A 36 -33.56 8.04 2.04
CA ARG A 36 -34.11 6.68 2.10
C ARG A 36 -33.11 5.74 2.75
N ARG A 37 -33.57 4.87 3.67
CA ARG A 37 -32.75 3.93 4.44
C ARG A 37 -31.77 3.15 3.56
N ASN A 38 -32.29 2.48 2.52
CA ASN A 38 -31.46 1.67 1.64
C ASN A 38 -30.42 2.51 0.86
N SER A 39 -30.83 3.68 0.39
CA SER A 39 -29.89 4.55 -0.34
C SER A 39 -28.74 5.05 0.53
N LEU A 40 -29.03 5.41 1.79
CA LEU A 40 -28.00 5.84 2.73
C LEU A 40 -27.10 4.67 3.15
N ALA A 41 -27.66 3.46 3.34
CA ALA A 41 -26.87 2.26 3.59
C ALA A 41 -25.88 1.98 2.46
N ASP A 42 -26.33 2.11 1.20
CA ASP A 42 -25.46 1.94 0.02
C ASP A 42 -24.34 2.99 -0.02
N GLU A 43 -24.60 4.25 0.36
CA GLU A 43 -23.56 5.29 0.42
C GLU A 43 -22.50 4.96 1.47
N LEU A 44 -22.94 4.64 2.71
CA LEU A 44 -22.02 4.34 3.80
C LEU A 44 -21.22 3.07 3.53
N ALA A 45 -21.84 2.02 2.99
CA ALA A 45 -21.12 0.81 2.56
C ALA A 45 -20.13 1.11 1.44
N SER A 46 -20.46 1.99 0.49
CA SER A 46 -19.55 2.37 -0.59
C SER A 46 -18.30 3.09 -0.09
N PHE A 47 -18.43 3.94 0.93
CA PHE A 47 -17.28 4.55 1.61
C PHE A 47 -16.40 3.48 2.28
N ALA A 48 -17.00 2.61 3.09
CA ALA A 48 -16.28 1.54 3.78
C ALA A 48 -15.56 0.61 2.81
N ASN A 49 -16.17 0.32 1.68
CA ASN A 49 -15.60 -0.52 0.63
C ASN A 49 -14.53 0.16 -0.22
N THR A 50 -14.37 1.48 -0.15
CA THR A 50 -13.39 2.22 -0.95
C THR A 50 -12.29 2.80 -0.06
N ARG A 51 -12.25 4.09 0.15
CA ARG A 51 -11.21 4.81 0.90
C ARG A 51 -11.69 5.36 2.26
N GLY A 52 -12.93 5.08 2.61
CA GLY A 52 -13.65 5.79 3.65
C GLY A 52 -14.28 7.07 3.11
N GLY A 53 -14.90 7.83 3.99
CA GLY A 53 -15.54 9.11 3.66
C GLY A 53 -16.37 9.66 4.80
N VAL A 54 -16.94 10.83 4.56
CA VAL A 54 -17.79 11.56 5.50
C VAL A 54 -19.15 11.79 4.86
N CYS A 55 -20.21 11.43 5.56
CA CYS A 55 -21.58 11.82 5.18
C CYS A 55 -22.08 12.88 6.16
N VAL A 56 -22.54 14.02 5.65
CA VAL A 56 -23.11 15.10 6.46
C VAL A 56 -24.62 15.15 6.24
N LEU A 57 -25.34 14.92 7.31
CA LEU A 57 -26.81 14.98 7.35
C LEU A 57 -27.25 16.36 7.84
N GLY A 58 -28.16 17.00 7.12
CA GLY A 58 -28.64 18.36 7.37
C GLY A 58 -28.09 19.40 6.38
N VAL A 59 -27.54 18.95 5.25
CA VAL A 59 -27.05 19.80 4.16
C VAL A 59 -27.75 19.37 2.86
N ASP A 60 -28.21 20.34 2.10
CA ASP A 60 -28.83 20.12 0.78
C ASP A 60 -27.73 19.79 -0.25
N ASP A 61 -27.85 18.63 -0.90
CA ASP A 61 -26.88 18.10 -1.84
C ASP A 61 -26.73 18.95 -3.12
N LYS A 62 -27.83 19.60 -3.56
CA LYS A 62 -27.84 20.38 -4.81
C LYS A 62 -27.38 21.81 -4.60
N THR A 63 -27.91 22.48 -3.59
CA THR A 63 -27.61 23.88 -3.29
C THR A 63 -26.42 24.07 -2.37
N ARG A 64 -25.96 22.98 -1.71
CA ARG A 64 -24.89 22.97 -0.70
C ARG A 64 -25.19 23.85 0.51
N LYS A 65 -26.45 24.20 0.70
CA LYS A 65 -26.89 25.00 1.84
C LYS A 65 -26.99 24.16 3.09
N ILE A 66 -26.48 24.66 4.17
CA ILE A 66 -26.61 24.05 5.50
C ILE A 66 -28.01 24.38 6.00
N ILE A 67 -28.87 23.37 6.07
CA ILE A 67 -30.29 23.50 6.50
C ILE A 67 -30.40 23.19 7.99
N GLY A 68 -29.61 22.24 8.47
CA GLY A 68 -29.66 21.72 9.84
C GLY A 68 -30.73 20.66 10.06
N ILE A 69 -30.76 20.15 11.27
CA ILE A 69 -31.72 19.16 11.79
C ILE A 69 -32.32 19.77 13.05
N PRO A 70 -33.69 19.75 13.24
CA PRO A 70 -34.28 20.23 14.48
C PRO A 70 -33.68 19.54 15.71
N LEU A 71 -33.39 20.30 16.78
CA LEU A 71 -32.73 19.78 17.98
C LEU A 71 -33.44 18.57 18.57
N GLU A 72 -34.75 18.63 18.64
CA GLU A 72 -35.62 17.55 19.14
C GLU A 72 -35.62 16.28 18.25
N ARG A 73 -34.99 16.34 17.08
CA ARG A 73 -34.93 15.24 16.11
C ARG A 73 -33.52 14.61 15.99
N LEU A 74 -32.52 15.19 16.60
CA LEU A 74 -31.14 14.69 16.49
C LEU A 74 -30.99 13.24 16.94
N ASP A 75 -31.62 12.87 18.08
CA ASP A 75 -31.59 11.48 18.58
C ASP A 75 -32.24 10.50 17.60
N ALA A 76 -33.36 10.91 16.97
CA ALA A 76 -34.04 10.08 16.00
C ALA A 76 -33.19 9.86 14.72
N VAL A 77 -32.47 10.90 14.28
CA VAL A 77 -31.59 10.78 13.10
C VAL A 77 -30.35 9.96 13.42
N GLU A 78 -29.73 10.16 14.58
CA GLU A 78 -28.55 9.37 14.99
C GLU A 78 -28.93 7.89 15.16
N ASN A 79 -30.05 7.57 15.81
CA ASN A 79 -30.55 6.20 15.93
C ASN A 79 -30.83 5.58 14.56
N PHE A 80 -31.45 6.34 13.66
CA PHE A 80 -31.67 5.89 12.27
C PHE A 80 -30.37 5.50 11.56
N VAL A 81 -29.31 6.30 11.69
CA VAL A 81 -27.99 5.97 11.11
C VAL A 81 -27.40 4.71 11.78
N ARG A 82 -27.48 4.62 13.10
CA ARG A 82 -26.97 3.48 13.86
C ARG A 82 -27.66 2.17 13.46
N GLU A 83 -29.00 2.19 13.44
CA GLU A 83 -29.79 1.03 13.05
C GLU A 83 -29.53 0.59 11.60
N LEU A 84 -29.45 1.54 10.66
CA LEU A 84 -29.17 1.14 9.28
C LEU A 84 -27.77 0.53 9.11
N CYS A 85 -26.79 0.99 9.87
CA CYS A 85 -25.43 0.45 9.82
C CYS A 85 -25.35 -0.97 10.39
N VAL A 86 -26.20 -1.30 11.36
CA VAL A 86 -26.26 -2.64 11.98
C VAL A 86 -27.16 -3.58 11.19
N ASP A 87 -28.35 -3.13 10.80
CA ASP A 87 -29.39 -4.01 10.26
C ASP A 87 -29.41 -4.09 8.73
N SER A 88 -28.83 -3.09 8.04
CA SER A 88 -28.93 -3.01 6.57
C SER A 88 -27.61 -3.18 5.86
N ILE A 89 -26.52 -3.37 6.59
CA ILE A 89 -25.16 -3.55 6.05
C ILE A 89 -24.54 -4.81 6.65
N GLU A 90 -24.00 -5.69 5.81
CA GLU A 90 -23.41 -6.96 6.24
C GLU A 90 -21.96 -7.10 5.69
N PRO A 91 -20.97 -7.37 6.56
CA PRO A 91 -21.05 -7.28 8.02
C PRO A 91 -21.36 -5.85 8.48
N PRO A 92 -21.91 -5.67 9.73
CA PRO A 92 -22.28 -4.35 10.24
C PRO A 92 -21.16 -3.32 10.20
N LEU A 93 -21.52 -2.06 9.97
CA LEU A 93 -20.62 -0.91 10.06
C LEU A 93 -20.67 -0.26 11.44
N THR A 94 -19.50 0.23 11.88
CA THR A 94 -19.37 1.03 13.12
C THR A 94 -18.78 2.39 12.78
N PRO A 95 -19.57 3.32 12.19
CA PRO A 95 -19.08 4.65 11.89
C PRO A 95 -18.92 5.49 13.17
N HIS A 96 -18.06 6.50 13.11
CA HIS A 96 -18.06 7.54 14.13
C HIS A 96 -19.14 8.58 13.79
N ILE A 97 -20.06 8.81 14.72
CA ILE A 97 -21.19 9.74 14.54
C ILE A 97 -21.01 10.91 15.51
N GLU A 98 -20.99 12.11 14.96
CA GLU A 98 -20.75 13.35 15.71
C GLU A 98 -21.85 14.38 15.41
N ARG A 99 -22.30 15.09 16.44
CA ARG A 99 -23.23 16.23 16.32
C ARG A 99 -22.44 17.52 16.27
N LEU A 100 -22.58 18.29 15.22
CA LEU A 100 -21.88 19.54 15.01
C LEU A 100 -22.85 20.71 14.83
N PHE A 101 -22.44 21.91 15.25
CA PHE A 101 -23.12 23.13 14.91
C PHE A 101 -22.37 23.85 13.78
N LEU A 102 -22.98 23.90 12.61
CA LEU A 102 -22.42 24.58 11.45
C LEU A 102 -23.12 25.92 11.17
N PRO A 103 -22.41 26.98 10.74
CA PRO A 103 -23.00 28.27 10.39
C PRO A 103 -23.78 28.16 9.07
N VAL A 104 -24.99 28.68 9.03
CA VAL A 104 -25.82 28.74 7.81
C VAL A 104 -25.20 29.71 6.79
N THR A 105 -24.66 30.84 7.25
CA THR A 105 -23.92 31.84 6.48
C THR A 105 -22.68 32.27 7.24
N ALA A 106 -21.73 32.88 6.55
CA ALA A 106 -20.51 33.39 7.21
C ALA A 106 -20.87 34.41 8.31
N GLY A 107 -20.67 34.01 9.59
CA GLY A 107 -21.01 34.82 10.76
C GLY A 107 -22.48 34.78 11.19
N GLY A 108 -23.31 33.93 10.58
CA GLY A 108 -24.74 33.78 10.91
C GLY A 108 -25.03 32.72 11.97
N ASP A 109 -26.33 32.46 12.14
CA ASP A 109 -26.84 31.45 13.06
C ASP A 109 -26.24 30.08 12.76
N ARG A 110 -26.02 29.31 13.83
CA ARG A 110 -25.50 27.95 13.75
C ARG A 110 -26.66 26.96 13.91
N VAL A 111 -26.69 25.98 13.04
CA VAL A 111 -27.68 24.90 13.07
C VAL A 111 -27.00 23.54 13.28
N PRO A 112 -27.66 22.61 13.98
CA PRO A 112 -27.08 21.31 14.22
C PRO A 112 -27.17 20.43 12.99
N VAL A 113 -26.11 19.67 12.73
CA VAL A 113 -25.99 18.66 11.70
C VAL A 113 -25.42 17.38 12.31
N ILE A 114 -25.58 16.25 11.64
CA ILE A 114 -24.91 15.01 12.02
C ILE A 114 -23.86 14.68 10.99
N ARG A 115 -22.62 14.53 11.45
CA ARG A 115 -21.47 14.06 10.71
C ARG A 115 -21.30 12.56 10.96
N VAL A 116 -21.17 11.78 9.91
CA VAL A 116 -20.95 10.33 9.95
C VAL A 116 -19.65 10.03 9.26
N ASP A 117 -18.60 9.73 10.02
CA ASP A 117 -17.29 9.34 9.51
C ASP A 117 -17.23 7.83 9.34
N VAL A 118 -17.01 7.40 8.12
CA VAL A 118 -16.84 6.00 7.76
C VAL A 118 -15.39 5.76 7.37
N GLY A 119 -14.65 5.01 8.17
CA GLY A 119 -13.31 4.59 7.80
C GLY A 119 -13.31 3.54 6.69
N ARG A 120 -12.18 3.42 5.97
CA ARG A 120 -11.98 2.24 5.12
C ARG A 120 -12.03 0.99 6.00
N SER A 121 -12.93 0.07 5.68
CA SER A 121 -13.13 -1.15 6.48
C SER A 121 -12.08 -2.22 6.18
N LEU A 122 -11.93 -3.14 7.13
CA LEU A 122 -11.21 -4.40 6.94
C LEU A 122 -12.07 -5.45 6.22
N PHE A 123 -13.39 -5.26 6.22
CA PHE A 123 -14.36 -6.18 5.62
C PHE A 123 -14.89 -5.62 4.31
N VAL A 124 -15.44 -6.49 3.47
CA VAL A 124 -16.22 -6.10 2.30
C VAL A 124 -17.69 -6.10 2.71
N HIS A 125 -18.32 -4.94 2.67
CA HIS A 125 -19.67 -4.74 3.13
C HIS A 125 -20.67 -4.85 1.98
N GLN A 126 -21.69 -5.66 2.18
CA GLN A 126 -22.88 -5.71 1.33
C GLN A 126 -23.96 -4.80 1.93
N SER A 127 -24.63 -4.04 1.09
CA SER A 127 -25.78 -3.19 1.42
C SER A 127 -27.00 -3.63 0.63
N PRO A 128 -28.20 -3.05 0.83
CA PRO A 128 -29.40 -3.44 0.09
C PRO A 128 -29.26 -3.36 -1.44
N GLY A 129 -28.42 -2.45 -1.95
CA GLY A 129 -28.09 -2.37 -3.38
C GLY A 129 -27.00 -3.35 -3.83
N GLY A 130 -26.47 -4.18 -2.95
CA GLY A 130 -25.38 -5.11 -3.21
C GLY A 130 -24.03 -4.58 -2.73
N TYR A 131 -22.94 -5.06 -3.34
CA TYR A 131 -21.58 -4.60 -3.04
C TYR A 131 -21.30 -3.29 -3.78
N MET A 132 -21.35 -2.18 -3.05
CA MET A 132 -21.15 -0.83 -3.61
C MET A 132 -19.74 -0.32 -3.39
N HIS A 133 -19.24 0.47 -4.36
CA HIS A 133 -18.00 1.25 -4.23
C HIS A 133 -18.18 2.66 -4.77
N ARG A 134 -17.31 3.58 -4.39
CA ARG A 134 -17.34 4.96 -4.90
C ARG A 134 -16.47 5.10 -6.15
N VAL A 135 -17.03 5.84 -7.12
CA VAL A 135 -16.34 6.27 -8.34
C VAL A 135 -16.59 7.77 -8.48
N GLY A 136 -15.64 8.59 -8.04
CA GLY A 136 -15.86 10.01 -7.84
C GLY A 136 -16.95 10.25 -6.79
N SER A 137 -17.90 11.15 -7.06
CA SER A 137 -19.06 11.42 -6.19
C SER A 137 -20.18 10.38 -6.29
N ALA A 138 -20.09 9.39 -7.20
CA ALA A 138 -21.16 8.42 -7.41
C ALA A 138 -20.84 7.06 -6.76
N LYS A 139 -21.85 6.41 -6.18
CA LYS A 139 -21.80 4.99 -5.82
C LYS A 139 -22.13 4.12 -7.02
N ARG A 140 -21.43 3.00 -7.17
CA ARG A 140 -21.68 2.01 -8.21
C ARG A 140 -21.59 0.60 -7.66
N ALA A 141 -22.38 -0.33 -8.22
CA ALA A 141 -22.23 -1.74 -7.93
C ALA A 141 -20.87 -2.25 -8.44
N MET A 142 -20.21 -3.06 -7.64
CA MET A 142 -18.94 -3.68 -8.03
C MET A 142 -19.17 -4.76 -9.07
N ARG A 143 -18.27 -4.83 -10.04
CA ARG A 143 -18.20 -5.95 -10.97
C ARG A 143 -17.63 -7.19 -10.26
N PRO A 144 -18.00 -8.41 -10.68
CA PRO A 144 -17.55 -9.64 -10.02
C PRO A 144 -16.03 -9.78 -9.91
N ASP A 145 -15.29 -9.37 -10.92
CA ASP A 145 -13.82 -9.38 -10.96
C ASP A 145 -13.21 -8.43 -9.91
N TYR A 146 -13.75 -7.21 -9.81
CA TYR A 146 -13.33 -6.24 -8.81
C TYR A 146 -13.70 -6.69 -7.38
N LEU A 147 -14.91 -7.22 -7.21
CA LEU A 147 -15.39 -7.73 -5.92
C LEU A 147 -14.53 -8.90 -5.41
N ALA A 148 -14.22 -9.88 -6.28
CA ALA A 148 -13.33 -10.99 -5.95
C ALA A 148 -11.95 -10.50 -5.49
N ARG A 149 -11.40 -9.51 -6.20
CA ARG A 149 -10.13 -8.87 -5.83
C ARG A 149 -10.22 -8.14 -4.49
N LEU A 150 -11.33 -7.41 -4.23
CA LEU A 150 -11.52 -6.70 -2.98
C LEU A 150 -11.62 -7.66 -1.79
N PHE A 151 -12.33 -8.79 -1.93
CA PHE A 151 -12.35 -9.84 -0.94
C PHE A 151 -10.95 -10.39 -0.66
N GLN A 152 -10.18 -10.66 -1.71
CA GLN A 152 -8.81 -11.14 -1.60
C GLN A 152 -7.90 -10.15 -0.86
N GLN A 153 -8.03 -8.84 -1.15
CA GLN A 153 -7.27 -7.79 -0.49
C GLN A 153 -7.65 -7.57 0.97
N ARG A 154 -8.90 -7.86 1.34
CA ARG A 154 -9.46 -7.62 2.68
C ARG A 154 -9.63 -8.88 3.50
N SER A 155 -9.43 -10.07 2.95
CA SER A 155 -9.42 -11.31 3.71
C SER A 155 -8.19 -11.35 4.63
N GLN A 156 -8.34 -10.70 5.75
CA GLN A 156 -7.32 -10.55 6.78
C GLN A 156 -7.37 -11.62 7.85
N ALA A 157 -8.44 -12.37 7.88
CA ALA A 157 -8.39 -13.62 8.58
C ALA A 157 -7.31 -14.44 7.88
N ARG A 158 -6.33 -14.95 8.61
CA ARG A 158 -5.29 -15.91 8.24
C ARG A 158 -5.76 -17.08 7.36
N MET A 159 -6.97 -16.99 6.81
CA MET A 159 -7.58 -18.04 6.02
C MET A 159 -7.01 -18.15 4.61
N ILE A 160 -6.41 -17.09 4.05
CA ILE A 160 -5.74 -17.15 2.73
C ILE A 160 -4.53 -16.23 2.73
N CYS A 161 -3.43 -16.67 3.35
CA CYS A 161 -2.11 -16.10 3.09
C CYS A 161 -1.66 -16.64 1.73
N PHE A 162 -1.65 -15.81 0.69
CA PHE A 162 -1.29 -16.26 -0.66
C PHE A 162 0.13 -16.83 -0.71
N ASP A 163 1.04 -16.28 0.04
CA ASP A 163 2.42 -16.74 0.17
C ASP A 163 2.54 -18.16 0.76
N GLU A 164 1.52 -18.63 1.48
CA GLU A 164 1.44 -20.00 2.02
C GLU A 164 0.55 -20.94 1.21
N GLN A 165 -0.02 -20.48 0.09
CA GLN A 165 -0.81 -21.36 -0.79
C GLN A 165 0.06 -22.38 -1.51
N ILE A 166 -0.50 -23.56 -1.70
CA ILE A 166 0.13 -24.65 -2.44
C ILE A 166 0.23 -24.29 -3.92
N VAL A 167 1.37 -24.56 -4.52
CA VAL A 167 1.61 -24.52 -5.96
C VAL A 167 1.34 -25.91 -6.50
N ALA A 168 0.15 -26.13 -7.06
CA ALA A 168 -0.35 -27.46 -7.43
C ALA A 168 0.55 -28.25 -8.39
N ASP A 169 1.17 -27.54 -9.35
CA ASP A 169 2.03 -28.13 -10.37
C ASP A 169 3.50 -28.23 -9.94
N ALA A 170 3.82 -27.93 -8.67
CA ALA A 170 5.16 -28.08 -8.11
C ALA A 170 5.26 -29.31 -7.22
N SER A 171 6.44 -29.95 -7.22
CA SER A 171 6.79 -31.05 -6.34
C SER A 171 7.89 -30.64 -5.36
N LEU A 172 8.07 -31.38 -4.25
CA LEU A 172 9.18 -31.13 -3.33
C LEU A 172 10.54 -31.26 -4.02
N ASP A 173 10.65 -32.02 -5.10
CA ASP A 173 11.90 -32.21 -5.84
C ASP A 173 12.26 -31.02 -6.72
N ASP A 174 11.33 -30.11 -6.96
CA ASP A 174 11.62 -28.81 -7.57
C ASP A 174 12.33 -27.84 -6.60
N LEU A 175 12.27 -28.12 -5.27
CA LEU A 175 12.96 -27.29 -4.25
C LEU A 175 14.42 -27.72 -4.09
N VAL A 176 15.32 -26.81 -4.39
CA VAL A 176 16.78 -27.02 -4.39
C VAL A 176 17.30 -27.12 -2.94
N PRO A 177 17.96 -28.24 -2.55
CA PRO A 177 18.38 -28.46 -1.18
C PRO A 177 19.28 -27.35 -0.61
N GLU A 178 20.23 -26.83 -1.36
CA GLU A 178 21.17 -25.80 -0.92
C GLU A 178 20.45 -24.48 -0.56
N LEU A 179 19.30 -24.22 -1.22
CA LEU A 179 18.53 -23.00 -1.01
C LEU A 179 17.65 -23.05 0.24
N TRP A 180 17.08 -24.20 0.60
CA TRP A 180 16.23 -24.30 1.79
C TRP A 180 16.96 -24.79 3.03
N GLN A 181 18.02 -25.60 2.91
CA GLN A 181 18.80 -26.11 4.05
C GLN A 181 19.48 -24.99 4.83
N ARG A 182 19.82 -23.88 4.20
CA ARG A 182 20.38 -22.68 4.87
C ARG A 182 19.49 -22.11 5.98
N PHE A 183 18.20 -22.43 5.97
CA PHE A 183 17.25 -22.03 7.02
C PHE A 183 17.16 -23.05 8.16
N ALA A 184 17.78 -24.21 8.04
CA ALA A 184 17.82 -25.20 9.09
C ALA A 184 18.66 -24.73 10.28
N SER A 185 18.15 -24.95 11.49
CA SER A 185 18.96 -24.75 12.70
C SER A 185 19.99 -25.88 12.81
N PRO A 186 21.23 -25.60 13.23
CA PRO A 186 22.22 -26.65 13.51
C PRO A 186 21.77 -27.72 14.51
N ARG A 187 20.74 -27.40 15.32
CA ARG A 187 20.14 -28.31 16.31
C ARG A 187 18.91 -29.03 15.80
N SER A 188 18.41 -28.69 14.61
CA SER A 188 17.23 -29.32 14.05
C SER A 188 17.57 -30.75 13.63
N ARG A 189 16.75 -31.71 14.10
CA ARG A 189 16.77 -33.12 13.66
C ARG A 189 15.56 -33.45 12.77
N ASP A 190 14.89 -32.39 12.28
CA ASP A 190 13.69 -32.53 11.47
C ASP A 190 14.02 -33.19 10.12
N GLY A 191 13.15 -34.05 9.67
CA GLY A 191 13.18 -34.54 8.29
C GLY A 191 12.95 -33.39 7.28
N ARG A 192 13.22 -33.66 5.99
CA ARG A 192 13.02 -32.68 4.91
C ARG A 192 11.62 -32.06 4.94
N GLU A 193 10.59 -32.89 4.99
CA GLU A 193 9.19 -32.48 4.93
C GLU A 193 8.79 -31.64 6.15
N ASP A 194 9.15 -32.09 7.35
CA ASP A 194 8.87 -31.38 8.60
C ASP A 194 9.54 -30.00 8.62
N LEU A 195 10.78 -29.91 8.16
CA LEU A 195 11.49 -28.64 8.08
C LEU A 195 10.84 -27.69 7.08
N LEU A 196 10.51 -28.16 5.88
CA LEU A 196 9.83 -27.35 4.85
C LEU A 196 8.46 -26.86 5.33
N MET A 197 7.69 -27.69 6.04
CA MET A 197 6.41 -27.28 6.63
C MET A 197 6.60 -26.23 7.73
N LYS A 198 7.59 -26.40 8.63
CA LYS A 198 7.92 -25.42 9.68
C LYS A 198 8.36 -24.08 9.09
N LEU A 199 8.98 -24.06 7.93
CA LEU A 199 9.40 -22.87 7.21
C LEU A 199 8.28 -22.27 6.36
N ALA A 200 7.08 -22.86 6.37
CA ALA A 200 5.97 -22.53 5.47
C ALA A 200 6.34 -22.65 3.95
N MET A 201 7.41 -23.37 3.63
CA MET A 201 7.84 -23.67 2.26
C MET A 201 7.08 -24.83 1.63
N ALA A 202 6.42 -25.66 2.45
CA ALA A 202 5.53 -26.72 2.01
C ALA A 202 4.30 -26.82 2.92
N ARG A 203 3.21 -27.35 2.38
CA ARG A 203 1.98 -27.68 3.10
C ARG A 203 1.40 -28.98 2.60
N GLN A 204 0.61 -29.63 3.47
CA GLN A 204 -0.16 -30.81 3.10
C GLN A 204 -1.44 -30.37 2.37
N ASP A 205 -1.72 -30.97 1.21
CA ASP A 205 -2.96 -30.76 0.46
C ASP A 205 -4.13 -31.59 1.04
N GLU A 206 -5.32 -31.45 0.44
CA GLU A 206 -6.53 -32.15 0.89
C GLU A 206 -6.42 -33.68 0.74
N ASP A 207 -5.58 -34.17 -0.18
CA ASP A 207 -5.33 -35.60 -0.42
C ASP A 207 -4.21 -36.17 0.49
N GLY A 208 -3.61 -35.33 1.33
CA GLY A 208 -2.55 -35.71 2.25
C GLY A 208 -1.14 -35.66 1.68
N PHE A 209 -0.95 -35.19 0.44
CA PHE A 209 0.38 -35.01 -0.16
C PHE A 209 1.02 -33.70 0.28
N ILE A 210 2.32 -33.73 0.54
CA ILE A 210 3.09 -32.52 0.89
C ILE A 210 3.59 -31.88 -0.40
N ARG A 211 3.19 -30.61 -0.62
CA ARG A 211 3.51 -29.84 -1.82
C ARG A 211 4.15 -28.51 -1.47
N PRO A 212 4.99 -27.95 -2.36
CA PRO A 212 5.56 -26.61 -2.18
C PRO A 212 4.47 -25.56 -2.11
N THR A 213 4.73 -24.55 -1.27
CA THR A 213 3.94 -23.31 -1.24
C THR A 213 4.55 -22.27 -2.18
N VAL A 214 3.84 -21.15 -2.35
CA VAL A 214 4.38 -19.95 -3.04
C VAL A 214 5.69 -19.50 -2.38
N THR A 215 5.77 -19.45 -1.04
CA THR A 215 7.01 -19.18 -0.33
C THR A 215 8.10 -20.18 -0.65
N GLY A 216 7.77 -21.47 -0.72
CA GLY A 216 8.73 -22.52 -1.06
C GLY A 216 9.38 -22.29 -2.42
N VAL A 217 8.58 -22.07 -3.47
CA VAL A 217 9.12 -21.85 -4.82
C VAL A 217 9.88 -20.52 -4.95
N LEU A 218 9.47 -19.49 -4.20
CA LEU A 218 10.14 -18.18 -4.23
C LEU A 218 11.50 -18.15 -3.53
N PHE A 219 11.73 -18.99 -2.52
CA PHE A 219 13.01 -19.04 -1.79
C PHE A 219 13.91 -20.21 -2.14
N ALA A 220 13.32 -21.32 -2.62
CA ALA A 220 14.04 -22.57 -2.82
C ALA A 220 14.11 -23.06 -4.28
N CYS A 221 13.78 -22.19 -5.27
CA CYS A 221 13.99 -22.46 -6.67
C CYS A 221 14.89 -21.41 -7.31
N TYR A 222 15.74 -21.83 -8.26
CA TYR A 222 16.53 -20.87 -9.04
C TYR A 222 15.70 -20.03 -10.01
N ASP A 223 14.54 -20.54 -10.43
CA ASP A 223 13.60 -19.78 -11.28
C ASP A 223 12.15 -20.12 -10.93
N ALA A 224 11.55 -19.30 -10.07
CA ALA A 224 10.14 -19.42 -9.68
C ALA A 224 9.17 -19.08 -10.82
N ARG A 225 9.63 -18.50 -11.94
CA ARG A 225 8.79 -18.06 -13.05
C ARG A 225 8.09 -19.23 -13.77
N LYS A 226 8.58 -20.45 -13.59
CA LYS A 226 7.90 -21.67 -14.05
C LYS A 226 6.44 -21.73 -13.56
N TRP A 227 6.19 -21.27 -12.32
CA TRP A 227 4.86 -21.27 -11.68
C TRP A 227 4.29 -19.88 -11.45
N LEU A 228 5.17 -18.91 -11.24
CA LEU A 228 4.85 -17.51 -10.96
C LEU A 228 5.55 -16.61 -11.99
N PRO A 229 5.04 -16.51 -13.23
CA PRO A 229 5.77 -15.91 -14.37
C PRO A 229 6.28 -14.49 -14.15
N ASN A 230 5.62 -13.72 -13.27
CA ASN A 230 6.00 -12.35 -12.97
C ASN A 230 6.68 -12.18 -11.59
N ALA A 231 7.15 -13.26 -10.95
CA ALA A 231 7.87 -13.21 -9.68
C ALA A 231 9.35 -12.85 -9.86
N PHE A 232 9.63 -11.71 -10.50
CA PHE A 232 10.97 -11.17 -10.71
C PHE A 232 10.93 -9.63 -10.68
N ILE A 233 12.11 -9.00 -10.65
CA ILE A 233 12.26 -7.55 -10.72
C ILE A 233 12.77 -7.17 -12.11
N GLN A 234 12.02 -6.36 -12.85
CA GLN A 234 12.48 -5.76 -14.09
C GLN A 234 13.14 -4.41 -13.78
N ALA A 235 14.44 -4.32 -14.00
CA ALA A 235 15.22 -3.11 -13.76
C ALA A 235 15.63 -2.48 -15.09
N VAL A 236 15.44 -1.16 -15.23
CA VAL A 236 15.80 -0.40 -16.43
C VAL A 236 16.39 0.94 -16.03
N THR A 237 17.51 1.34 -16.67
CA THR A 237 18.09 2.67 -16.54
C THR A 237 17.89 3.47 -17.81
N TYR A 238 17.33 4.66 -17.68
CA TYR A 238 17.08 5.61 -18.75
C TYR A 238 18.11 6.76 -18.74
N ARG A 239 18.46 7.26 -19.92
CA ARG A 239 19.41 8.38 -20.06
C ARG A 239 18.88 9.69 -19.48
N GLY A 240 17.61 9.97 -19.69
CA GLY A 240 16.95 11.23 -19.32
C GLY A 240 15.98 11.08 -18.18
N SER A 241 15.07 12.04 -18.06
CA SER A 241 13.98 12.05 -17.07
C SER A 241 12.69 11.39 -17.58
N THR A 242 12.69 10.86 -18.80
CA THR A 242 11.54 10.19 -19.42
C THR A 242 11.91 8.85 -20.04
N ALA A 243 10.95 7.94 -20.13
CA ALA A 243 11.09 6.65 -20.81
C ALA A 243 10.72 6.73 -22.32
N VAL A 244 10.59 7.95 -22.88
CA VAL A 244 10.20 8.13 -24.27
C VAL A 244 11.42 7.86 -25.18
N PRO A 245 11.30 6.97 -26.18
CA PRO A 245 12.38 6.71 -27.12
C PRO A 245 12.72 7.97 -27.93
N ASP A 246 14.01 8.28 -28.02
CA ASP A 246 14.55 9.29 -28.94
C ASP A 246 15.21 8.56 -30.13
N PRO A 247 14.76 8.79 -31.36
CA PRO A 247 15.34 8.13 -32.54
C PRO A 247 16.82 8.43 -32.75
N LYS A 248 17.34 9.51 -32.16
CA LYS A 248 18.73 9.98 -32.37
C LYS A 248 19.68 9.56 -31.25
N THR A 249 19.16 9.12 -30.11
CA THR A 249 20.00 8.77 -28.95
C THR A 249 19.51 7.50 -28.27
N ALA A 250 20.44 6.73 -27.68
CA ALA A 250 20.08 5.61 -26.83
C ALA A 250 19.30 6.13 -25.59
N TYR A 251 18.01 5.92 -25.53
CA TYR A 251 17.15 6.34 -24.40
C TYR A 251 17.28 5.42 -23.19
N GLN A 252 17.60 4.15 -23.44
CA GLN A 252 17.84 3.11 -22.42
C GLN A 252 19.33 2.81 -22.34
N LEU A 253 19.91 2.84 -21.15
CA LEU A 253 21.33 2.64 -20.91
C LEU A 253 21.67 1.22 -20.46
N ASP A 254 20.82 0.63 -19.60
CA ASP A 254 20.97 -0.72 -19.08
C ASP A 254 19.60 -1.30 -18.76
N ALA A 255 19.47 -2.63 -18.85
CA ALA A 255 18.27 -3.35 -18.46
C ALA A 255 18.60 -4.76 -17.98
N ALA A 256 17.86 -5.22 -16.98
CA ALA A 256 17.99 -6.58 -16.45
C ALA A 256 16.64 -7.11 -15.97
N ASP A 257 16.38 -8.38 -16.26
CA ASP A 257 15.33 -9.15 -15.57
C ASP A 257 16.01 -9.92 -14.43
N ILE A 258 15.84 -9.43 -13.21
CA ILE A 258 16.46 -9.94 -11.99
C ILE A 258 15.63 -11.09 -11.45
N THR A 259 16.14 -12.29 -11.55
CA THR A 259 15.48 -13.56 -11.22
C THR A 259 16.23 -14.31 -10.13
N GLY A 260 15.67 -15.43 -9.67
CA GLY A 260 16.27 -16.27 -8.62
C GLY A 260 15.47 -16.21 -7.32
N PRO A 261 16.01 -16.75 -6.23
CA PRO A 261 15.43 -16.63 -4.90
C PRO A 261 15.25 -15.17 -4.47
N LEU A 262 14.23 -14.89 -3.65
CA LEU A 262 13.87 -13.50 -3.32
C LEU A 262 14.99 -12.69 -2.67
N ASP A 263 15.79 -13.30 -1.81
CA ASP A 263 16.97 -12.68 -1.19
C ASP A 263 17.99 -12.24 -2.25
N LYS A 264 18.24 -13.11 -3.24
CA LYS A 264 19.13 -12.78 -4.35
C LYS A 264 18.54 -11.65 -5.21
N GLN A 265 17.24 -11.67 -5.50
CA GLN A 265 16.60 -10.60 -6.25
C GLN A 265 16.77 -9.23 -5.57
N ILE A 266 16.66 -9.18 -4.24
CA ILE A 266 16.86 -7.93 -3.47
C ILE A 266 18.28 -7.41 -3.66
N LEU A 267 19.29 -8.25 -3.48
CA LEU A 267 20.69 -7.86 -3.57
C LEU A 267 21.08 -7.48 -5.00
N ASP A 268 20.67 -8.27 -5.98
CA ASP A 268 20.93 -7.98 -7.40
C ASP A 268 20.26 -6.67 -7.86
N ALA A 269 19.07 -6.33 -7.32
CA ALA A 269 18.43 -5.05 -7.60
C ALA A 269 19.21 -3.86 -7.00
N CYS A 270 19.74 -4.01 -5.79
CA CYS A 270 20.62 -3.01 -5.19
C CYS A 270 21.93 -2.85 -5.97
N HIS A 271 22.52 -3.96 -6.42
CA HIS A 271 23.70 -3.95 -7.30
C HIS A 271 23.43 -3.25 -8.63
N PHE A 272 22.25 -3.50 -9.23
CA PHE A 272 21.84 -2.83 -10.46
C PHE A 272 21.78 -1.31 -10.28
N VAL A 273 21.15 -0.82 -9.21
CA VAL A 273 21.08 0.62 -8.92
C VAL A 273 22.49 1.18 -8.71
N ARG A 274 23.30 0.54 -7.87
CA ARG A 274 24.66 0.98 -7.58
C ARG A 274 25.56 1.04 -8.82
N LYS A 275 25.49 0.03 -9.68
CA LYS A 275 26.25 -0.05 -10.94
C LYS A 275 25.91 1.12 -11.87
N ASN A 276 24.66 1.51 -11.91
CA ASN A 276 24.13 2.46 -12.88
C ASN A 276 23.99 3.89 -12.35
N MET A 277 24.05 4.11 -11.03
CA MET A 277 23.91 5.45 -10.45
C MET A 277 25.18 6.29 -10.70
N LYS A 278 24.97 7.61 -10.82
CA LYS A 278 26.05 8.57 -10.92
C LYS A 278 26.59 8.90 -9.53
N VAL A 279 27.91 9.15 -9.46
CA VAL A 279 28.57 9.65 -8.25
C VAL A 279 29.35 10.90 -8.63
N ALA A 280 28.94 12.04 -8.08
CA ALA A 280 29.67 13.30 -8.23
C ALA A 280 30.76 13.39 -7.14
N ALA A 281 31.94 13.86 -7.48
CA ALA A 281 33.03 14.07 -6.55
C ALA A 281 33.33 15.55 -6.39
N PHE A 282 33.40 16.02 -5.14
CA PHE A 282 33.81 17.38 -4.79
C PHE A 282 35.16 17.35 -4.08
N LYS A 283 35.98 18.38 -4.31
CA LYS A 283 37.27 18.52 -3.67
C LYS A 283 37.35 19.87 -2.94
N ASN A 284 36.87 19.87 -1.67
CA ASN A 284 37.10 20.99 -0.74
C ASN A 284 38.24 20.58 0.23
N GLU A 285 38.03 20.46 1.51
CA GLU A 285 39.01 19.99 2.51
C GLU A 285 39.35 18.48 2.43
N GLY A 286 38.98 17.82 1.33
CA GLY A 286 39.15 16.40 1.03
C GLY A 286 38.20 15.98 -0.09
N ARG A 287 38.36 14.75 -0.60
CA ARG A 287 37.43 14.19 -1.58
C ARG A 287 36.14 13.78 -0.87
N ARG A 288 35.02 14.33 -1.33
CA ARG A 288 33.66 13.92 -0.91
C ARG A 288 32.88 13.43 -2.14
N ASP A 289 32.42 12.20 -2.06
CA ASP A 289 31.61 11.58 -3.09
C ASP A 289 30.13 11.78 -2.75
N LEU A 290 29.35 12.27 -3.71
CA LEU A 290 27.91 12.45 -3.63
C LEU A 290 27.24 11.45 -4.56
N PRO A 291 26.66 10.36 -4.06
CA PRO A 291 25.93 9.41 -4.87
C PRO A 291 24.58 10.00 -5.33
N GLN A 292 24.08 9.52 -6.45
CA GLN A 292 22.78 9.91 -6.99
C GLN A 292 21.62 9.52 -6.05
N PHE A 293 21.72 8.34 -5.42
CA PHE A 293 20.73 7.82 -4.47
C PHE A 293 21.43 7.32 -3.21
N ASP A 294 20.75 7.42 -2.06
CA ASP A 294 21.20 6.79 -0.82
C ASP A 294 20.94 5.28 -0.87
N MET A 295 21.99 4.47 -0.69
CA MET A 295 21.87 3.03 -0.85
C MET A 295 21.13 2.33 0.29
N LYS A 296 21.06 2.93 1.49
CA LYS A 296 20.24 2.40 2.57
C LYS A 296 18.75 2.56 2.25
N ALA A 297 18.40 3.76 1.75
CA ALA A 297 17.02 4.03 1.31
C ALA A 297 16.61 3.13 0.14
N VAL A 298 17.51 2.90 -0.82
CA VAL A 298 17.28 1.99 -1.96
C VAL A 298 17.08 0.55 -1.48
N PHE A 299 17.93 0.08 -0.57
CA PHE A 299 17.84 -1.26 0.00
C PHE A 299 16.50 -1.48 0.69
N GLU A 300 16.11 -0.59 1.62
CA GLU A 300 14.81 -0.66 2.29
C GLU A 300 13.63 -0.63 1.31
N ALA A 301 13.73 0.20 0.28
CA ALA A 301 12.68 0.32 -0.74
C ALA A 301 12.53 -0.99 -1.54
N VAL A 302 13.63 -1.63 -1.91
CA VAL A 302 13.60 -2.91 -2.63
C VAL A 302 13.12 -4.04 -1.72
N VAL A 303 13.60 -4.13 -0.47
CA VAL A 303 13.13 -5.11 0.52
C VAL A 303 11.61 -4.97 0.71
N ASN A 304 11.11 -3.75 0.93
CA ASN A 304 9.68 -3.50 1.09
C ASN A 304 8.88 -3.85 -0.16
N ALA A 305 9.39 -3.54 -1.35
CA ALA A 305 8.71 -3.89 -2.60
C ALA A 305 8.56 -5.41 -2.78
N VAL A 306 9.57 -6.19 -2.40
CA VAL A 306 9.54 -7.66 -2.46
C VAL A 306 8.68 -8.24 -1.34
N ALA A 307 8.89 -7.80 -0.09
CA ALA A 307 8.21 -8.34 1.08
C ALA A 307 6.70 -8.09 1.07
N HIS A 308 6.27 -6.95 0.53
CA HIS A 308 4.86 -6.54 0.52
C HIS A 308 4.18 -6.63 -0.85
N ARG A 309 4.86 -7.13 -1.89
CA ARG A 309 4.25 -7.42 -3.18
C ARG A 309 3.03 -8.32 -3.00
N ASP A 310 1.97 -8.03 -3.74
CA ASP A 310 0.85 -8.96 -3.87
C ASP A 310 1.19 -10.02 -4.93
N TYR A 311 1.62 -11.20 -4.47
CA TYR A 311 1.99 -12.32 -5.35
C TYR A 311 0.79 -12.95 -6.05
N SER A 312 -0.44 -12.67 -5.61
CA SER A 312 -1.67 -13.09 -6.29
C SER A 312 -1.93 -12.30 -7.58
N VAL A 313 -1.30 -11.15 -7.76
CA VAL A 313 -1.38 -10.36 -9.00
C VAL A 313 -0.51 -11.01 -10.07
N TYR A 314 -1.15 -11.89 -10.86
CA TYR A 314 -0.49 -12.71 -11.87
C TYR A 314 0.14 -11.90 -13.00
N GLY A 315 -0.51 -10.83 -13.44
CA GLY A 315 -0.14 -10.09 -14.67
C GLY A 315 0.93 -9.01 -14.49
N SER A 316 1.42 -8.74 -13.29
CA SER A 316 2.33 -7.62 -13.02
C SER A 316 3.55 -8.05 -12.21
N LYS A 317 4.70 -7.44 -12.50
CA LYS A 317 5.99 -7.66 -11.84
C LYS A 317 6.45 -6.40 -11.12
N ILE A 318 7.42 -6.53 -10.22
CA ILE A 318 8.11 -5.38 -9.66
C ILE A 318 8.91 -4.72 -10.79
N ARG A 319 8.79 -3.40 -10.93
CA ARG A 319 9.52 -2.61 -11.92
C ARG A 319 10.37 -1.56 -11.21
N LEU A 320 11.65 -1.59 -11.47
CA LEU A 320 12.61 -0.62 -10.99
C LEU A 320 13.08 0.22 -12.19
N LYS A 321 12.74 1.50 -12.20
CA LYS A 321 13.08 2.42 -13.29
C LYS A 321 13.96 3.53 -12.75
N MET A 322 15.20 3.59 -13.25
CA MET A 322 16.15 4.62 -12.88
C MET A 322 16.24 5.68 -13.97
N PHE A 323 15.98 6.92 -13.60
CA PHE A 323 16.06 8.11 -14.44
C PHE A 323 17.22 9.00 -14.01
N ALA A 324 17.51 10.03 -14.80
CA ALA A 324 18.54 11.02 -14.45
C ALA A 324 18.23 11.79 -13.15
N ASP A 325 16.94 11.99 -12.84
CA ASP A 325 16.44 12.80 -11.74
C ASP A 325 15.75 12.03 -10.62
N ARG A 326 15.47 10.73 -10.81
CA ARG A 326 14.74 9.91 -9.82
C ARG A 326 14.89 8.42 -10.04
N LEU A 327 14.58 7.65 -8.99
CA LEU A 327 14.36 6.22 -9.02
C LEU A 327 12.88 5.94 -8.73
N GLU A 328 12.22 5.15 -9.56
CA GLU A 328 10.85 4.71 -9.40
C GLU A 328 10.80 3.20 -9.15
N ILE A 329 10.12 2.79 -8.09
CA ILE A 329 9.87 1.38 -7.77
C ILE A 329 8.36 1.15 -7.75
N TYR A 330 7.90 0.31 -8.65
CA TYR A 330 6.51 -0.12 -8.78
C TYR A 330 6.37 -1.51 -8.18
N SER A 331 5.53 -1.65 -7.16
CA SER A 331 5.22 -2.94 -6.53
C SER A 331 3.74 -3.29 -6.74
N PRO A 332 3.42 -4.44 -7.37
CA PRO A 332 2.04 -4.89 -7.52
C PRO A 332 1.34 -5.08 -6.18
N GLY A 333 0.13 -4.56 -6.07
CA GLY A 333 -0.72 -4.63 -4.90
C GLY A 333 -0.99 -3.26 -4.27
N THR A 334 -2.05 -3.19 -3.46
CA THR A 334 -2.42 -2.01 -2.69
C THR A 334 -1.70 -1.98 -1.34
N ILE A 335 -1.86 -0.89 -0.61
CA ILE A 335 -1.45 -0.83 0.81
C ILE A 335 -2.33 -1.79 1.62
N VAL A 336 -1.71 -2.50 2.56
CA VAL A 336 -2.36 -3.55 3.36
C VAL A 336 -3.28 -2.94 4.41
N ASN A 337 -4.40 -3.59 4.65
CA ASN A 337 -5.35 -3.25 5.72
C ASN A 337 -5.95 -1.85 5.61
N THR A 338 -6.21 -1.22 6.77
CA THR A 338 -6.71 0.15 6.89
C THR A 338 -5.59 1.20 6.82
N MET A 339 -4.41 0.84 6.32
CA MET A 339 -3.31 1.80 6.15
C MET A 339 -3.57 2.70 4.95
N THR A 340 -3.10 3.93 5.06
CA THR A 340 -3.05 4.92 3.96
C THR A 340 -1.59 5.28 3.70
N ILE A 341 -1.32 6.01 2.62
CA ILE A 341 0.03 6.50 2.32
C ILE A 341 0.57 7.33 3.49
N GLU A 342 -0.27 8.18 4.08
CA GLU A 342 0.10 9.06 5.20
C GLU A 342 0.45 8.27 6.46
N SER A 343 -0.17 7.11 6.65
CA SER A 343 0.07 6.25 7.83
C SER A 343 1.24 5.30 7.69
N LEU A 344 1.80 5.13 6.47
CA LEU A 344 2.93 4.23 6.22
C LEU A 344 4.14 4.44 7.16
N PRO A 345 4.54 5.68 7.51
CA PRO A 345 5.68 5.90 8.41
C PRO A 345 5.41 5.53 9.87
N PHE A 346 4.14 5.37 10.28
CA PHE A 346 3.72 5.24 11.67
C PHE A 346 3.11 3.87 12.01
N ARG A 347 2.78 3.06 10.99
CA ARG A 347 2.09 1.79 11.16
C ARG A 347 2.82 0.66 10.45
N GLN A 348 2.69 -0.51 11.01
CA GLN A 348 3.23 -1.74 10.45
C GLN A 348 2.08 -2.67 10.05
N ALA A 349 2.19 -3.26 8.88
CA ALA A 349 1.34 -4.36 8.46
C ALA A 349 2.12 -5.25 7.50
N VAL A 350 1.94 -6.55 7.63
CA VAL A 350 2.61 -7.55 6.80
C VAL A 350 1.58 -8.18 5.88
N ARG A 351 1.86 -8.23 4.57
CA ARG A 351 1.04 -8.96 3.59
C ARG A 351 1.41 -10.44 3.55
N ASN A 352 2.71 -10.72 3.49
CA ASN A 352 3.28 -12.05 3.28
C ASN A 352 4.09 -12.45 4.52
N GLU A 353 3.44 -13.09 5.50
CA GLU A 353 4.07 -13.37 6.80
C GLU A 353 5.20 -14.42 6.67
N ALA A 354 5.00 -15.45 5.85
CA ALA A 354 6.02 -16.47 5.61
C ALA A 354 7.24 -15.88 4.88
N ILE A 355 7.03 -15.08 3.85
CA ILE A 355 8.12 -14.40 3.11
C ILE A 355 8.92 -13.49 4.03
N THR A 356 8.25 -12.62 4.80
CA THR A 356 8.95 -11.70 5.72
C THR A 356 9.69 -12.44 6.83
N SER A 357 9.16 -13.58 7.28
CA SER A 357 9.82 -14.44 8.27
C SER A 357 11.12 -15.03 7.74
N LEU A 358 11.17 -15.42 6.47
CA LEU A 358 12.38 -15.94 5.85
C LEU A 358 13.37 -14.84 5.50
N LEU A 359 12.93 -13.69 4.98
CA LEU A 359 13.81 -12.54 4.73
C LEU A 359 14.53 -12.06 5.99
N ALA A 360 13.87 -12.15 7.15
CA ALA A 360 14.49 -11.86 8.46
C ALA A 360 15.51 -12.91 8.90
N ARG A 361 15.75 -13.96 8.11
CA ARG A 361 16.75 -15.02 8.35
C ARG A 361 17.75 -15.12 7.20
N CYS A 362 17.56 -14.38 6.12
CA CYS A 362 18.50 -14.28 5.02
C CYS A 362 19.62 -13.30 5.41
N PRO A 363 20.89 -13.72 5.50
CA PRO A 363 21.97 -12.83 5.86
C PRO A 363 22.22 -11.79 4.74
N VAL A 364 22.62 -10.61 5.13
CA VAL A 364 23.29 -9.66 4.23
C VAL A 364 24.68 -10.24 3.94
N GLY A 365 25.00 -10.46 2.67
CA GLY A 365 26.25 -11.11 2.28
C GLY A 365 27.50 -10.29 2.63
N GLU A 366 28.66 -10.94 2.70
CA GLU A 366 29.94 -10.26 2.86
C GLU A 366 30.19 -9.29 1.69
N GLY A 367 30.55 -8.04 1.99
CA GLY A 367 30.73 -6.96 1.00
C GLY A 367 29.47 -6.17 0.68
N GLU A 368 28.34 -6.54 1.23
CA GLU A 368 27.04 -5.87 1.04
C GLU A 368 26.62 -4.98 2.23
N GLU A 369 27.48 -4.90 3.26
CA GLU A 369 27.30 -4.09 4.48
C GLU A 369 27.04 -2.60 4.18
N MET A 370 27.44 -2.14 3.01
CA MET A 370 27.16 -0.78 2.57
C MET A 370 25.69 -0.50 2.29
N TYR A 371 24.90 -1.53 1.96
CA TYR A 371 23.45 -1.41 1.72
C TYR A 371 22.68 -1.42 3.04
N ALA A 372 23.14 -2.25 3.97
CA ALA A 372 22.50 -2.45 5.26
C ALA A 372 23.53 -2.39 6.40
N PRO A 373 24.19 -1.22 6.62
CA PRO A 373 25.17 -1.09 7.69
C PRO A 373 24.54 -1.38 9.03
N HIS A 374 25.20 -2.21 9.83
CA HIS A 374 24.75 -2.67 11.15
C HIS A 374 23.57 -3.65 11.14
N ARG A 375 23.30 -4.33 10.01
CA ARG A 375 22.31 -5.40 9.92
C ARG A 375 22.96 -6.73 9.57
N ASP A 376 22.54 -7.77 10.27
CA ASP A 376 22.97 -9.14 9.95
C ASP A 376 22.06 -9.78 8.90
N PHE A 377 20.81 -9.33 8.78
CA PHE A 377 19.77 -9.91 7.93
C PHE A 377 19.10 -8.88 7.04
N LEU A 378 18.51 -9.35 5.91
CA LEU A 378 17.88 -8.50 4.91
C LEU A 378 16.67 -7.72 5.46
N MET A 379 15.95 -8.30 6.42
CA MET A 379 14.78 -7.65 7.01
C MET A 379 14.88 -7.59 8.53
N ASP A 380 14.68 -6.38 9.08
CA ASP A 380 14.46 -6.16 10.50
C ASP A 380 12.98 -5.85 10.74
N LYS A 381 12.28 -6.73 11.49
CA LYS A 381 10.83 -6.61 11.74
C LYS A 381 10.44 -5.45 12.67
N ARG A 382 11.29 -4.43 12.82
CA ARG A 382 11.04 -3.27 13.71
C ARG A 382 10.17 -2.17 13.07
N GLY A 383 9.88 -2.26 11.75
CA GLY A 383 9.04 -1.28 11.06
C GLY A 383 9.73 0.04 10.75
N GLU A 384 11.04 0.09 10.75
CA GLU A 384 11.86 1.28 10.51
C GLU A 384 12.10 1.55 9.03
N GLY A 385 11.73 0.63 8.12
CA GLY A 385 12.06 0.71 6.69
C GLY A 385 11.52 1.97 6.01
N VAL A 386 10.23 2.31 6.19
CA VAL A 386 9.65 3.52 5.58
C VAL A 386 10.26 4.82 6.15
N PRO A 387 10.40 4.99 7.48
CA PRO A 387 11.17 6.10 8.05
C PRO A 387 12.57 6.26 7.47
N ILE A 388 13.35 5.17 7.33
CA ILE A 388 14.71 5.20 6.73
C ILE A 388 14.65 5.70 5.29
N ILE A 389 13.73 5.18 4.47
CA ILE A 389 13.56 5.63 3.08
C ILE A 389 13.32 7.14 3.02
N LEU A 390 12.41 7.65 3.86
CA LEU A 390 12.03 9.06 3.86
C LEU A 390 13.18 9.97 4.35
N GLU A 391 13.85 9.60 5.44
CA GLU A 391 14.90 10.40 6.06
C GLU A 391 16.19 10.42 5.24
N GLU A 392 16.73 9.27 4.88
CA GLU A 392 18.02 9.20 4.18
C GLU A 392 17.92 9.79 2.77
N SER A 393 16.80 9.57 2.07
CA SER A 393 16.58 10.21 0.78
C SER A 393 16.43 11.72 0.89
N LEU A 394 15.71 12.23 1.90
CA LEU A 394 15.56 13.66 2.15
C LEU A 394 16.92 14.31 2.51
N LYS A 395 17.72 13.66 3.36
CA LYS A 395 19.07 14.14 3.72
C LYS A 395 19.98 14.25 2.49
N LEU A 396 19.89 13.28 1.58
CA LEU A 396 20.73 13.24 0.38
C LEU A 396 20.27 14.22 -0.69
N SER A 397 19.00 14.17 -1.09
CA SER A 397 18.47 14.92 -2.23
C SER A 397 17.88 16.28 -1.88
N GLY A 398 17.53 16.51 -0.60
CA GLY A 398 16.75 17.67 -0.16
C GLY A 398 15.26 17.58 -0.52
N ARG A 399 14.82 16.48 -1.13
CA ARG A 399 13.43 16.24 -1.53
C ARG A 399 12.90 14.98 -0.87
N LYS A 400 11.69 15.07 -0.30
CA LYS A 400 11.03 13.93 0.35
C LYS A 400 10.58 12.91 -0.73
N PRO A 401 10.84 11.61 -0.55
CA PRO A 401 10.26 10.57 -1.40
C PRO A 401 8.74 10.59 -1.40
N GLU A 402 8.16 10.16 -2.51
CA GLU A 402 6.71 10.18 -2.71
C GLU A 402 6.17 8.76 -2.93
N TYR A 403 5.14 8.42 -2.16
CA TYR A 403 4.36 7.22 -2.41
C TYR A 403 3.07 7.59 -3.14
N ARG A 404 2.71 6.82 -4.15
CA ARG A 404 1.45 6.98 -4.89
C ARG A 404 0.84 5.62 -5.19
N LEU A 405 -0.46 5.50 -4.97
CA LEU A 405 -1.23 4.33 -5.37
C LEU A 405 -1.80 4.55 -6.77
N ILE A 406 -1.48 3.64 -7.69
CA ILE A 406 -1.93 3.69 -9.09
C ILE A 406 -3.09 2.72 -9.24
N ASP A 407 -4.26 3.24 -9.63
CA ASP A 407 -5.50 2.51 -9.94
C ASP A 407 -5.92 1.51 -8.83
N ASP A 408 -5.58 1.80 -7.56
CA ASP A 408 -5.75 0.89 -6.42
C ASP A 408 -5.18 -0.53 -6.69
N ALA A 409 -4.16 -0.62 -7.51
CA ALA A 409 -3.59 -1.87 -8.00
C ALA A 409 -2.09 -2.01 -7.80
N GLU A 410 -1.38 -0.90 -7.75
CA GLU A 410 0.07 -0.89 -7.71
C GLU A 410 0.58 0.29 -6.87
N LEU A 411 1.55 0.04 -6.00
CA LEU A 411 2.20 1.07 -5.21
C LEU A 411 3.46 1.56 -5.93
N LEU A 412 3.52 2.85 -6.21
CA LEU A 412 4.70 3.54 -6.73
C LEU A 412 5.42 4.28 -5.62
N LEU A 413 6.71 4.01 -5.46
CA LEU A 413 7.63 4.82 -4.68
C LEU A 413 8.56 5.58 -5.64
N THR A 414 8.65 6.90 -5.46
CA THR A 414 9.59 7.78 -6.16
C THR A 414 10.63 8.31 -5.19
N ILE A 415 11.90 8.00 -5.44
CA ILE A 415 13.06 8.52 -4.70
C ILE A 415 13.79 9.51 -5.62
N TRP A 416 13.93 10.76 -5.18
CA TRP A 416 14.56 11.80 -5.96
C TRP A 416 16.09 11.72 -5.93
N ALA A 417 16.72 11.96 -7.07
CA ALA A 417 18.18 12.02 -7.19
C ALA A 417 18.75 13.21 -6.42
N SER A 418 19.96 13.05 -5.91
CA SER A 418 20.74 14.18 -5.42
C SER A 418 21.12 15.12 -6.58
N ASP A 419 21.06 16.44 -6.30
CA ASP A 419 21.51 17.46 -7.27
C ASP A 419 22.86 18.02 -6.82
N PRO A 420 23.95 17.70 -7.57
CA PRO A 420 25.28 18.20 -7.24
C PRO A 420 25.40 19.73 -7.25
N GLU A 421 24.64 20.41 -8.14
CA GLU A 421 24.74 21.87 -8.25
C GLU A 421 24.05 22.57 -7.08
N GLN A 422 22.91 22.09 -6.61
CA GLN A 422 22.23 22.64 -5.43
C GLN A 422 23.05 22.46 -4.15
N LYS A 423 23.81 21.38 -4.02
CA LYS A 423 24.67 21.18 -2.85
C LYS A 423 25.92 22.06 -2.88
N LYS A 424 26.46 22.35 -4.06
CA LYS A 424 27.60 23.28 -4.20
C LYS A 424 27.23 24.67 -3.66
N LEU A 425 26.06 25.21 -4.02
CA LEU A 425 25.56 26.49 -3.54
C LEU A 425 25.37 26.56 -2.01
N LYS A 426 24.98 25.46 -1.35
CA LYS A 426 24.86 25.40 0.10
C LYS A 426 26.19 25.47 0.85
N TYR A 427 27.28 25.02 0.23
CA TYR A 427 28.61 25.08 0.83
C TYR A 427 29.32 26.41 0.58
N GLU A 428 29.00 27.13 -0.51
CA GLU A 428 29.55 28.48 -0.79
C GLU A 428 28.91 29.60 0.02
N VAL A 429 27.75 29.36 0.68
CA VAL A 429 27.06 30.36 1.53
C VAL A 429 27.54 30.33 3.01
N TYR A 430 28.35 29.35 3.38
CA TYR A 430 28.92 29.22 4.74
C TYR A 430 30.42 29.51 4.82
N GLU A 431 31.04 30.03 3.73
CA GLU A 431 32.33 30.73 3.72
C GLU A 431 32.09 32.26 3.68
#